data_d0c2125707270c364f05ba591d5eb82c
#
_entry.id   d0c2125707270c364f05ba591d5eb82c
#
_cell.length_a   1.000
_cell.length_b   1.000
_cell.length_c   1.000
_cell.angle_alpha   90.00
_cell.angle_beta   90.00
_cell.angle_gamma   90.00
#
_symmetry.space_group_name_H-M   'P 1'
#
loop_
_entity.id
_entity.type
_entity.pdbx_description
1 polymer ?
#
loop_
_entity_poly.entity_id
_entity_poly.type
_entity_poly.pdbx_seq_one_letter_code
_entity_poly.pdbx_strand_id
1 'polypeptide(L)'
;MSLVPYVIEQTSKGERSYDIYSRLLKDRIIFLGEEVNETSASIIVAQLLFLEAEDPDKDIHLYINSPGGSVTAGMAIYDTMKYIKCDVSTVCIGMAASMGAFLLAGGAKGKRFALPNAEIMIHQPLGGTPGQATEM
;
A
#
# COMPACT_ATOMS: atom_id res chain seq x y z
N MET A 1 -10.40 -7.96 17.82
CA MET A 1 -10.17 -8.01 16.37
C MET A 1 -11.48 -7.76 15.64
N SER A 2 -11.45 -6.86 14.70
CA SER A 2 -12.63 -6.53 13.92
C SER A 2 -12.87 -7.56 12.83
N LEU A 3 -14.13 -7.86 12.60
CA LEU A 3 -14.50 -8.72 11.49
C LEU A 3 -14.46 -7.91 10.21
N VAL A 4 -14.01 -8.53 9.14
CA VAL A 4 -14.03 -7.92 7.81
C VAL A 4 -15.46 -8.03 7.28
N PRO A 5 -16.11 -6.90 6.97
CA PRO A 5 -17.48 -6.95 6.46
C PRO A 5 -17.52 -7.48 5.03
N TYR A 6 -18.65 -8.07 4.70
CA TYR A 6 -18.93 -8.52 3.33
C TYR A 6 -19.94 -7.60 2.69
N VAL A 7 -19.83 -7.42 1.40
CA VAL A 7 -20.78 -6.66 0.60
C VAL A 7 -21.38 -7.57 -0.46
N ILE A 8 -22.63 -7.32 -0.79
CA ILE A 8 -23.34 -8.08 -1.81
C ILE A 8 -23.59 -7.17 -3.00
N GLU A 9 -23.23 -7.63 -4.18
CA GLU A 9 -23.37 -6.87 -5.40
C GLU A 9 -24.32 -7.61 -6.35
N GLN A 10 -25.28 -6.89 -6.92
CA GLN A 10 -26.16 -7.42 -7.93
C GLN A 10 -25.46 -7.36 -9.29
N THR A 11 -25.47 -8.48 -9.99
CA THR A 11 -24.91 -8.55 -11.34
C THR A 11 -25.97 -9.14 -12.28
N SER A 12 -25.72 -9.08 -13.58
CA SER A 12 -26.59 -9.68 -14.57
C SER A 12 -26.72 -11.20 -14.40
N LYS A 13 -25.80 -11.81 -13.68
CA LYS A 13 -25.77 -13.26 -13.43
C LYS A 13 -26.22 -13.62 -12.01
N GLY A 14 -26.79 -12.67 -11.26
CA GLY A 14 -27.24 -12.86 -9.90
C GLY A 14 -26.40 -12.10 -8.89
N GLU A 15 -26.52 -12.49 -7.63
CA GLU A 15 -25.79 -11.82 -6.54
C GLU A 15 -24.39 -12.38 -6.41
N ARG A 16 -23.45 -11.49 -6.08
CA ARG A 16 -22.10 -11.87 -5.73
C ARG A 16 -21.73 -11.28 -4.39
N SER A 17 -21.10 -12.08 -3.55
CA SER A 17 -20.62 -11.66 -2.24
C SER A 17 -19.11 -11.50 -2.28
N TYR A 18 -18.63 -10.38 -1.72
CA TYR A 18 -17.20 -10.09 -1.61
C TYR A 18 -16.92 -9.61 -0.20
N ASP A 19 -15.74 -9.95 0.36
CA ASP A 19 -15.28 -9.19 1.49
C ASP A 19 -14.91 -7.78 1.00
N ILE A 20 -14.84 -6.81 1.92
CA ILE A 20 -14.68 -5.41 1.53
C ILE A 20 -13.37 -5.19 0.76
N TYR A 21 -12.28 -5.85 1.15
CA TYR A 21 -11.00 -5.67 0.48
C TYR A 21 -11.02 -6.23 -0.94
N SER A 22 -11.65 -7.39 -1.13
CA SER A 22 -11.79 -7.99 -2.46
C SER A 22 -12.66 -7.12 -3.36
N ARG A 23 -13.69 -6.50 -2.81
CA ARG A 23 -14.55 -5.59 -3.59
C ARG A 23 -13.79 -4.33 -3.99
N LEU A 24 -12.99 -3.76 -3.09
CA LEU A 24 -12.15 -2.61 -3.42
C LEU A 24 -11.13 -2.97 -4.49
N LEU A 25 -10.60 -4.19 -4.42
CA LEU A 25 -9.62 -4.66 -5.39
C LEU A 25 -10.18 -4.66 -6.82
N LYS A 26 -11.47 -4.91 -6.98
CA LYS A 26 -12.12 -4.82 -8.30
C LYS A 26 -12.00 -3.43 -8.91
N ASP A 27 -11.95 -2.40 -8.07
CA ASP A 27 -11.75 -1.03 -8.49
C ASP A 27 -10.28 -0.62 -8.48
N ARG A 28 -9.40 -1.61 -8.41
CA ARG A 28 -7.95 -1.44 -8.45
C ARG A 28 -7.40 -0.69 -7.23
N ILE A 29 -8.06 -0.87 -6.10
CA ILE A 29 -7.68 -0.26 -4.83
C ILE A 29 -7.05 -1.32 -3.93
N ILE A 30 -5.84 -1.04 -3.47
CA ILE A 30 -5.11 -1.86 -2.51
C ILE A 30 -4.92 -1.03 -1.25
N PHE A 31 -5.10 -1.65 -0.09
CA PHE A 31 -4.99 -0.94 1.18
C PHE A 31 -3.87 -1.53 2.03
N LEU A 32 -2.85 -0.71 2.29
CA LEU A 32 -1.81 -1.05 3.27
C LEU A 32 -2.18 -0.32 4.57
N GLY A 33 -2.94 -0.99 5.43
CA GLY A 33 -3.48 -0.43 6.65
C GLY A 33 -2.84 -1.00 7.92
N GLU A 34 -1.61 -1.46 7.84
CA GLU A 34 -0.94 -2.11 8.95
C GLU A 34 0.56 -1.97 8.83
N GLU A 35 1.29 -2.54 9.79
CA GLU A 35 2.73 -2.58 9.74
C GLU A 35 3.22 -3.33 8.50
N VAL A 36 4.33 -2.85 7.95
CA VAL A 36 5.00 -3.51 6.82
C VAL A 36 5.83 -4.65 7.35
N ASN A 37 5.42 -5.87 7.06
CA ASN A 37 6.13 -7.08 7.43
C ASN A 37 6.06 -8.06 6.27
N GLU A 38 6.66 -9.24 6.45
CA GLU A 38 6.73 -10.23 5.39
C GLU A 38 5.34 -10.64 4.89
N THR A 39 4.40 -10.82 5.82
CA THR A 39 3.04 -11.24 5.48
C THR A 39 2.27 -10.14 4.74
N SER A 40 2.25 -8.92 5.29
CA SER A 40 1.53 -7.82 4.65
C SER A 40 2.13 -7.47 3.29
N ALA A 41 3.46 -7.51 3.18
CA ALA A 41 4.12 -7.23 1.92
C ALA A 41 3.79 -8.28 0.85
N SER A 42 3.78 -9.55 1.22
CA SER A 42 3.45 -10.61 0.26
C SER A 42 2.04 -10.45 -0.30
N ILE A 43 1.09 -10.05 0.54
CA ILE A 43 -0.29 -9.84 0.11
C ILE A 43 -0.37 -8.64 -0.85
N ILE A 44 0.33 -7.55 -0.53
CA ILE A 44 0.36 -6.36 -1.40
C ILE A 44 1.00 -6.70 -2.75
N VAL A 45 2.14 -7.40 -2.74
CA VAL A 45 2.83 -7.81 -3.96
C VAL A 45 1.91 -8.67 -4.83
N ALA A 46 1.23 -9.65 -4.23
CA ALA A 46 0.32 -10.51 -4.97
C ALA A 46 -0.82 -9.71 -5.62
N GLN A 47 -1.36 -8.73 -4.92
CA GLN A 47 -2.42 -7.89 -5.46
C GLN A 47 -1.93 -7.01 -6.61
N LEU A 48 -0.73 -6.46 -6.49
CA LEU A 48 -0.13 -5.66 -7.57
C LEU A 48 0.04 -6.50 -8.84
N LEU A 49 0.56 -7.71 -8.69
CA LEU A 49 0.76 -8.63 -9.82
C LEU A 49 -0.57 -9.05 -10.45
N PHE A 50 -1.57 -9.32 -9.61
CA PHE A 50 -2.90 -9.68 -10.08
C PHE A 50 -3.53 -8.56 -10.90
N LEU A 51 -3.45 -7.33 -10.41
CA LEU A 51 -4.06 -6.19 -11.11
C LEU A 51 -3.34 -5.87 -12.42
N GLU A 52 -2.02 -6.03 -12.44
CA GLU A 52 -1.30 -5.87 -13.70
C GLU A 52 -1.76 -6.88 -14.75
N ALA A 53 -1.95 -8.13 -14.35
CA ALA A 53 -2.42 -9.17 -15.26
C ALA A 53 -3.82 -8.88 -15.78
N GLU A 54 -4.67 -8.24 -14.95
CA GLU A 54 -6.02 -7.87 -15.38
C GLU A 54 -6.03 -6.77 -16.43
N ASP A 55 -5.25 -5.73 -16.23
CA ASP A 55 -5.14 -4.62 -17.17
C ASP A 55 -3.84 -3.84 -16.89
N PRO A 56 -2.81 -4.03 -17.71
CA PRO A 56 -1.53 -3.36 -17.48
C PRO A 56 -1.55 -1.86 -17.78
N ASP A 57 -2.60 -1.35 -18.39
CA ASP A 57 -2.66 0.05 -18.83
C ASP A 57 -3.43 0.96 -17.87
N LYS A 58 -4.06 0.39 -16.85
CA LYS A 58 -4.82 1.17 -15.87
C LYS A 58 -4.05 1.35 -14.58
N ASP A 59 -4.22 2.52 -13.97
CA ASP A 59 -3.58 2.82 -12.69
C ASP A 59 -4.07 1.91 -11.57
N ILE A 60 -3.18 1.67 -10.64
CA ILE A 60 -3.48 0.98 -9.38
C ILE A 60 -3.41 2.03 -8.30
N HIS A 61 -4.32 1.97 -7.33
CA HIS A 61 -4.39 2.94 -6.24
C HIS A 61 -4.01 2.26 -4.92
N LEU A 62 -2.85 2.61 -4.39
CA LEU A 62 -2.36 2.09 -3.12
C LEU A 62 -2.60 3.11 -2.02
N TYR A 63 -3.54 2.80 -1.13
CA TYR A 63 -3.82 3.62 0.03
C TYR A 63 -2.95 3.16 1.19
N ILE A 64 -2.32 4.11 1.88
CA ILE A 64 -1.34 3.82 2.91
C ILE A 64 -1.75 4.45 4.24
N ASN A 65 -1.86 3.60 5.26
CA ASN A 65 -2.03 4.01 6.64
C ASN A 65 -1.16 3.06 7.45
N SER A 66 0.14 3.37 7.53
CA SER A 66 1.12 2.44 8.08
C SER A 66 2.20 3.16 8.86
N PRO A 67 2.59 2.63 10.01
CA PRO A 67 3.74 3.16 10.77
C PRO A 67 5.08 2.76 10.17
N GLY A 68 5.08 1.96 9.11
CA GLY A 68 6.28 1.41 8.53
C GLY A 68 6.54 -0.01 9.00
N GLY A 69 7.81 -0.38 9.09
CA GLY A 69 8.19 -1.73 9.52
C GLY A 69 9.45 -2.21 8.83
N SER A 70 9.43 -3.45 8.38
CA SER A 70 10.59 -4.09 7.77
C SER A 70 11.02 -3.40 6.48
N VAL A 71 12.28 -3.02 6.42
CA VAL A 71 12.86 -2.42 5.21
C VAL A 71 12.85 -3.42 4.05
N THR A 72 13.26 -4.66 4.32
CA THR A 72 13.30 -5.69 3.28
C THR A 72 11.92 -5.96 2.70
N ALA A 73 10.91 -6.08 3.56
CA ALA A 73 9.53 -6.29 3.12
C ALA A 73 9.01 -5.08 2.33
N GLY A 74 9.32 -3.88 2.81
CA GLY A 74 8.92 -2.66 2.08
C GLY A 74 9.57 -2.55 0.72
N MET A 75 10.83 -2.96 0.61
CA MET A 75 11.52 -2.94 -0.69
C MET A 75 10.90 -3.93 -1.67
N ALA A 76 10.37 -5.05 -1.18
CA ALA A 76 9.66 -5.99 -2.05
C ALA A 76 8.43 -5.33 -2.68
N ILE A 77 7.68 -4.55 -1.89
CA ILE A 77 6.54 -3.79 -2.41
C ILE A 77 7.03 -2.74 -3.42
N TYR A 78 8.03 -1.97 -3.03
CA TYR A 78 8.56 -0.89 -3.88
C TYR A 78 9.06 -1.42 -5.22
N ASP A 79 9.86 -2.48 -5.20
CA ASP A 79 10.38 -3.05 -6.43
C ASP A 79 9.25 -3.55 -7.33
N THR A 80 8.21 -4.13 -6.76
CA THR A 80 7.06 -4.58 -7.54
C THR A 80 6.32 -3.40 -8.15
N MET A 81 6.14 -2.31 -7.39
CA MET A 81 5.52 -1.08 -7.92
C MET A 81 6.28 -0.55 -9.14
N LYS A 82 7.61 -0.68 -9.12
CA LYS A 82 8.44 -0.22 -10.25
C LYS A 82 8.55 -1.23 -11.38
N TYR A 83 8.36 -2.50 -11.07
CA TYR A 83 8.49 -3.59 -12.04
C TYR A 83 7.27 -3.71 -12.96
N ILE A 84 6.07 -3.53 -12.42
CA ILE A 84 4.84 -3.67 -13.20
C ILE A 84 4.65 -2.49 -14.15
N LYS A 85 3.88 -2.73 -15.22
CA LYS A 85 3.60 -1.70 -16.23
C LYS A 85 2.66 -0.61 -15.73
N CYS A 86 1.73 -0.98 -14.86
CA CYS A 86 0.77 -0.02 -14.33
C CYS A 86 1.47 1.08 -13.55
N ASP A 87 0.98 2.31 -13.67
CA ASP A 87 1.34 3.34 -12.72
C ASP A 87 0.64 3.04 -11.39
N VAL A 88 1.37 3.20 -10.30
CA VAL A 88 0.80 3.05 -8.96
C VAL A 88 0.65 4.42 -8.34
N SER A 89 -0.60 4.84 -8.15
CA SER A 89 -0.93 6.05 -7.42
C SER A 89 -0.89 5.73 -5.93
N THR A 90 -0.35 6.62 -5.12
CA THR A 90 -0.29 6.43 -3.67
C THR A 90 -1.06 7.53 -2.95
N VAL A 91 -1.81 7.14 -1.91
CA VAL A 91 -2.63 8.08 -1.14
C VAL A 91 -2.42 7.80 0.34
N CYS A 92 -1.93 8.79 1.09
CA CYS A 92 -1.80 8.66 2.54
C CYS A 92 -3.12 8.96 3.23
N ILE A 93 -3.62 8.01 4.00
CA ILE A 93 -4.77 8.17 4.88
C ILE A 93 -4.27 7.94 6.30
N GLY A 94 -4.51 8.89 7.19
CA GLY A 94 -4.06 8.77 8.57
C GLY A 94 -2.58 9.03 8.70
N MET A 95 -1.76 8.01 8.48
CA MET A 95 -0.31 8.15 8.69
C MET A 95 0.49 7.34 7.69
N ALA A 96 1.58 7.89 7.23
CA ALA A 96 2.62 7.16 6.52
C ALA A 96 3.95 7.51 7.18
N ALA A 97 4.50 6.56 7.93
CA ALA A 97 5.74 6.80 8.68
C ALA A 97 6.81 5.81 8.24
N SER A 98 8.07 6.28 8.24
CA SER A 98 9.21 5.43 7.97
C SER A 98 9.09 4.74 6.61
N MET A 99 9.08 3.40 6.58
CA MET A 99 8.90 2.65 5.33
C MET A 99 7.56 2.97 4.65
N GLY A 100 6.51 3.29 5.43
CA GLY A 100 5.24 3.75 4.88
C GLY A 100 5.39 5.05 4.09
N ALA A 101 6.16 5.99 4.59
CA ALA A 101 6.46 7.25 3.89
C ALA A 101 7.28 6.98 2.63
N PHE A 102 8.21 6.04 2.70
CA PHE A 102 9.02 5.65 1.54
C PHE A 102 8.13 5.11 0.41
N LEU A 103 7.18 4.23 0.76
CA LEU A 103 6.27 3.68 -0.24
C LEU A 103 5.34 4.74 -0.82
N LEU A 104 4.89 5.67 0.01
CA LEU A 104 4.09 6.80 -0.46
C LEU A 104 4.86 7.60 -1.50
N ALA A 105 6.12 7.90 -1.21
CA ALA A 105 6.99 8.63 -2.13
C ALA A 105 7.31 7.84 -3.38
N GLY A 106 7.14 6.51 -3.34
CA GLY A 106 7.37 5.63 -4.47
C GLY A 106 6.26 5.62 -5.51
N GLY A 107 5.16 6.31 -5.27
CA GLY A 107 4.09 6.43 -6.24
C GLY A 107 4.54 7.11 -7.52
N ALA A 108 3.79 6.92 -8.60
CA ALA A 108 4.10 7.52 -9.88
C ALA A 108 4.10 9.05 -9.78
N LYS A 109 4.99 9.67 -10.52
CA LYS A 109 5.12 11.13 -10.52
C LYS A 109 3.78 11.79 -10.85
N GLY A 110 3.37 12.75 -10.01
CA GLY A 110 2.09 13.43 -10.16
C GLY A 110 0.89 12.65 -9.65
N LYS A 111 1.11 11.46 -9.13
CA LYS A 111 0.05 10.58 -8.64
C LYS A 111 0.27 10.17 -7.17
N ARG A 112 0.82 11.07 -6.38
CA ARG A 112 1.08 10.89 -4.95
C ARG A 112 0.27 11.90 -4.18
N PHE A 113 -0.56 11.43 -3.26
CA PHE A 113 -1.53 12.27 -2.57
C PHE A 113 -1.54 12.01 -1.07
N ALA A 114 -2.01 12.98 -0.32
CA ALA A 114 -2.26 12.83 1.11
C ALA A 114 -3.58 13.53 1.43
N LEU A 115 -4.41 12.91 2.26
CA LEU A 115 -5.64 13.54 2.70
C LEU A 115 -5.30 14.68 3.67
N PRO A 116 -6.21 15.65 3.84
CA PRO A 116 -5.87 16.90 4.54
C PRO A 116 -5.34 16.76 5.96
N ASN A 117 -5.75 15.72 6.68
CA ASN A 117 -5.32 15.52 8.07
C ASN A 117 -4.32 14.39 8.21
N ALA A 118 -3.77 13.91 7.09
CA ALA A 118 -2.79 12.83 7.12
C ALA A 118 -1.44 13.34 7.62
N GLU A 119 -0.71 12.45 8.31
CA GLU A 119 0.64 12.72 8.76
C GLU A 119 1.63 11.91 7.94
N ILE A 120 2.69 12.55 7.50
CA ILE A 120 3.79 11.88 6.82
C ILE A 120 5.02 12.10 7.68
N MET A 121 5.61 11.00 8.16
CA MET A 121 6.70 11.08 9.10
C MET A 121 7.93 10.36 8.57
N ILE A 122 9.01 11.10 8.44
CA ILE A 122 10.33 10.56 8.13
C ILE A 122 11.20 10.85 9.33
N HIS A 123 11.73 9.81 9.96
CA HIS A 123 12.56 9.98 11.15
C HIS A 123 13.85 9.20 11.00
N GLN A 124 14.80 9.56 11.83
CA GLN A 124 16.10 8.89 11.84
C GLN A 124 15.93 7.46 12.30
N PRO A 125 16.67 6.52 11.72
CA PRO A 125 16.58 5.14 12.18
C PRO A 125 17.10 5.01 13.61
N LEU A 126 16.48 4.06 14.34
CA LEU A 126 16.95 3.70 15.67
C LEU A 126 18.12 2.75 15.48
N GLY A 127 19.33 3.23 15.78
CA GLY A 127 20.54 2.42 15.65
C GLY A 127 21.02 1.88 16.97
N GLY A 128 21.95 0.94 16.90
CA GLY A 128 22.57 0.39 18.08
C GLY A 128 23.67 1.27 18.68
N THR A 129 24.04 2.36 17.99
CA THR A 129 25.04 3.29 18.49
C THR A 129 24.39 4.42 19.26
N PRO A 130 25.06 4.99 20.24
CA PRO A 130 24.50 6.13 20.99
C PRO A 130 24.51 7.43 20.19
N GLY A 131 25.09 7.45 19.02
CA GLY A 131 25.15 8.64 18.19
C GLY A 131 23.84 8.90 17.45
N GLN A 132 23.80 10.03 16.77
CA GLN A 132 22.67 10.37 15.91
C GLN A 132 22.76 9.62 14.58
N ALA A 133 21.61 9.47 13.91
CA ALA A 133 21.60 8.84 12.59
C ALA A 133 22.53 9.55 11.60
N THR A 134 22.72 10.85 11.78
CA THR A 134 23.65 11.62 10.95
C THR A 134 25.12 11.22 11.14
N GLU A 135 25.43 10.50 12.23
CA GLU A 135 26.76 9.99 12.52
C GLU A 135 26.92 8.55 12.07
N MET A 136 25.88 7.96 11.66
CA MET A 136 25.83 6.57 11.21
C MET A 136 25.97 6.52 9.69
#